data_c35baca94844422fa2dad629e2e1dfa3
#
_entry.id   c35baca94844422fa2dad629e2e1dfa3
#
_cell.length_a   1.000
_cell.length_b   1.000
_cell.length_c   1.000
_cell.angle_alpha   90.00
_cell.angle_beta   90.00
_cell.angle_gamma   90.00
#
_symmetry.space_group_name_H-M   'P 1'
#
loop_
_entity.id
_entity.type
_entity.pdbx_description
1 polymer ?
#
loop_
_entity_poly.entity_id
_entity_poly.type
_entity_poly.pdbx_seq_one_letter_code
_entity_poly.pdbx_strand_id
1 'polypeptide(L)'
;MTAVAEEATYIREQKIFDCLSRTTQPEPARVRAIFDKAKTMQDLSFDETATLIALEDPELTDELFAAARAVKEEIYGSRLVMFAPLYISNRCTNECSYCAYRTSNHDLNRITLSQEQIAAETRVIIEQGHKRILMVAGEAYPDANSLDYVYKAIETIYATHSGNGEIRRVNVNIAPLPVEDFRALKATGIGTYQCFQETYHRATYASVHTRGRKSDYDWRATVMDRAMEAGIDDVGIGPLFGLYDWRFELLAMLQHIHHLEERFGCGPHTISVPRLEPAAGTDFTATTPWKVSDADFLKLIAILRLTVPYTGMIMSTRESAEVRHKSFQIGISQTSAGSRTDPGGYELAQGDFQSSQFAVGDTRPLDVVVREIAEMGFTPSFCTACYRTGRTGVDFMDVAKPGAIKYHCEPNALSTFTEYLEDYASPATRIAGKQHMLYQIEQMDEKQKSIAIPMVQAVRSGKRDIFV
;
A
#
# COMPACT_ATOMS: atom_id res chain seq x y z
N MET A 1 -26.76 18.75 -5.72
CA MET A 1 -27.15 17.69 -6.65
C MET A 1 -26.20 16.52 -6.40
N THR A 2 -26.68 15.37 -5.96
CA THR A 2 -25.84 14.17 -5.85
C THR A 2 -25.46 13.75 -7.27
N ALA A 3 -24.17 13.80 -7.60
CA ALA A 3 -23.67 13.26 -8.85
C ALA A 3 -24.10 11.79 -8.93
N VAL A 4 -24.76 11.42 -10.01
CA VAL A 4 -25.09 10.02 -10.32
C VAL A 4 -23.77 9.34 -10.66
N ALA A 5 -23.45 8.24 -9.98
CA ALA A 5 -22.26 7.47 -10.30
C ALA A 5 -22.41 6.85 -11.70
N GLU A 6 -21.33 6.89 -12.47
CA GLU A 6 -21.22 6.09 -13.69
C GLU A 6 -21.17 4.61 -13.29
N GLU A 7 -21.86 3.73 -14.02
CA GLU A 7 -21.86 2.30 -13.70
C GLU A 7 -20.48 1.69 -14.00
N ALA A 8 -19.92 0.93 -13.05
CA ALA A 8 -18.65 0.23 -13.21
C ALA A 8 -18.80 -1.02 -14.08
N THR A 9 -19.02 -0.80 -15.39
CA THR A 9 -19.26 -1.87 -16.38
C THR A 9 -18.01 -2.69 -16.71
N TYR A 10 -16.84 -2.22 -16.33
CA TYR A 10 -15.57 -2.90 -16.54
C TYR A 10 -15.39 -4.15 -15.65
N ILE A 11 -16.11 -4.25 -14.50
CA ILE A 11 -16.13 -5.47 -13.69
C ILE A 11 -17.17 -6.45 -14.26
N ARG A 12 -16.68 -7.45 -14.96
CA ARG A 12 -17.48 -8.47 -15.65
C ARG A 12 -17.43 -9.77 -14.86
N GLU A 13 -18.27 -9.89 -13.81
CA GLU A 13 -18.29 -11.04 -12.90
C GLU A 13 -18.47 -12.38 -13.65
N GLN A 14 -19.37 -12.45 -14.62
CA GLN A 14 -19.61 -13.68 -15.39
C GLN A 14 -18.33 -14.14 -16.11
N LYS A 15 -17.56 -13.23 -16.69
CA LYS A 15 -16.28 -13.58 -17.34
C LYS A 15 -15.28 -14.18 -16.33
N ILE A 16 -15.29 -13.67 -15.08
CA ILE A 16 -14.43 -14.20 -14.02
C ILE A 16 -14.88 -15.62 -13.64
N PHE A 17 -16.17 -15.82 -13.39
CA PHE A 17 -16.71 -17.15 -13.04
C PHE A 17 -16.48 -18.17 -14.15
N ASP A 18 -16.71 -17.79 -15.41
CA ASP A 18 -16.47 -18.65 -16.57
C ASP A 18 -14.97 -19.02 -16.68
N CYS A 19 -14.08 -18.07 -16.39
CA CYS A 19 -12.64 -18.31 -16.40
C CYS A 19 -12.24 -19.27 -15.29
N LEU A 20 -12.63 -19.01 -14.05
CA LEU A 20 -12.30 -19.85 -12.89
C LEU A 20 -12.87 -21.29 -13.04
N SER A 21 -14.09 -21.42 -13.58
CA SER A 21 -14.73 -22.74 -13.76
C SER A 21 -14.06 -23.61 -14.83
N ARG A 22 -13.43 -22.99 -15.83
CA ARG A 22 -12.72 -23.69 -16.92
C ARG A 22 -11.26 -24.01 -16.59
N THR A 23 -10.70 -23.30 -15.61
CA THR A 23 -9.29 -23.45 -15.27
C THR A 23 -9.11 -24.65 -14.35
N THR A 24 -8.46 -25.68 -14.88
CA THR A 24 -8.09 -26.90 -14.16
C THR A 24 -6.62 -26.85 -13.76
N GLN A 25 -6.15 -27.87 -13.03
CA GLN A 25 -4.74 -28.04 -12.70
C GLN A 25 -3.88 -27.89 -13.98
N PRO A 26 -2.99 -26.89 -14.04
CA PRO A 26 -2.27 -26.60 -15.28
C PRO A 26 -1.10 -27.56 -15.51
N GLU A 27 -0.78 -27.80 -16.77
CA GLU A 27 0.41 -28.53 -17.17
C GLU A 27 1.69 -27.78 -16.76
N PRO A 28 2.70 -28.46 -16.15
CA PRO A 28 3.93 -27.83 -15.68
C PRO A 28 4.68 -27.02 -16.75
N ALA A 29 4.71 -27.52 -17.99
CA ALA A 29 5.36 -26.81 -19.08
C ALA A 29 4.69 -25.44 -19.39
N ARG A 30 3.36 -25.37 -19.32
CA ARG A 30 2.61 -24.12 -19.49
C ARG A 30 2.91 -23.14 -18.35
N VAL A 31 2.96 -23.63 -17.11
CA VAL A 31 3.26 -22.79 -15.95
C VAL A 31 4.66 -22.18 -16.08
N ARG A 32 5.67 -22.99 -16.40
CA ARG A 32 7.05 -22.50 -16.61
C ARG A 32 7.16 -21.49 -17.74
N ALA A 33 6.43 -21.69 -18.85
CA ALA A 33 6.37 -20.71 -19.93
C ALA A 33 5.77 -19.36 -19.48
N ILE A 34 4.78 -19.36 -18.57
CA ILE A 34 4.23 -18.15 -17.97
C ILE A 34 5.28 -17.46 -17.07
N PHE A 35 6.03 -18.23 -16.27
CA PHE A 35 7.11 -17.67 -15.45
C PHE A 35 8.20 -17.04 -16.30
N ASP A 36 8.60 -17.68 -17.38
CA ASP A 36 9.64 -17.15 -18.28
C ASP A 36 9.17 -15.87 -18.97
N LYS A 37 7.91 -15.82 -19.41
CA LYS A 37 7.29 -14.62 -19.95
C LYS A 37 7.30 -13.48 -18.92
N ALA A 38 6.86 -13.74 -17.69
CA ALA A 38 6.82 -12.72 -16.62
C ALA A 38 8.22 -12.17 -16.28
N LYS A 39 9.26 -13.03 -16.25
CA LYS A 39 10.66 -12.61 -16.03
C LYS A 39 11.19 -11.66 -17.11
N THR A 40 10.60 -11.66 -18.30
CA THR A 40 10.92 -10.67 -19.35
C THR A 40 10.11 -9.39 -19.25
N MET A 41 9.42 -9.16 -18.14
CA MET A 41 8.55 -7.99 -17.88
C MET A 41 7.38 -7.84 -18.85
N GLN A 42 6.96 -8.94 -19.49
CA GLN A 42 5.77 -8.95 -20.33
C GLN A 42 4.51 -9.17 -19.50
N ASP A 43 3.48 -8.40 -19.77
CA ASP A 43 2.19 -8.48 -19.08
C ASP A 43 1.57 -9.87 -19.25
N LEU A 44 1.10 -10.45 -18.15
CA LEU A 44 0.34 -11.69 -18.18
C LEU A 44 -1.10 -11.43 -18.58
N SER A 45 -1.62 -12.27 -19.44
CA SER A 45 -3.03 -12.22 -19.81
C SER A 45 -3.94 -12.66 -18.66
N PHE A 46 -5.22 -12.36 -18.78
CA PHE A 46 -6.25 -12.80 -17.82
C PHE A 46 -6.27 -14.34 -17.65
N ASP A 47 -6.14 -15.10 -18.76
CA ASP A 47 -6.13 -16.57 -18.73
C ASP A 47 -4.81 -17.13 -18.15
N GLU A 48 -3.67 -16.47 -18.37
CA GLU A 48 -2.40 -16.83 -17.75
C GLU A 48 -2.45 -16.61 -16.24
N THR A 49 -3.02 -15.50 -15.80
CA THR A 49 -3.24 -15.21 -14.37
C THR A 49 -4.14 -16.26 -13.73
N ALA A 50 -5.26 -16.62 -14.38
CA ALA A 50 -6.15 -17.70 -13.90
C ALA A 50 -5.44 -19.06 -13.84
N THR A 51 -4.54 -19.34 -14.79
CA THR A 51 -3.70 -20.55 -14.78
C THR A 51 -2.83 -20.61 -13.52
N LEU A 52 -2.20 -19.49 -13.12
CA LEU A 52 -1.42 -19.42 -11.88
C LEU A 52 -2.28 -19.53 -10.62
N ILE A 53 -3.51 -19.01 -10.65
CA ILE A 53 -4.47 -19.16 -9.54
C ILE A 53 -4.81 -20.64 -9.28
N ALA A 54 -4.96 -21.44 -10.32
CA ALA A 54 -5.29 -22.85 -10.21
C ALA A 54 -4.10 -23.78 -9.85
N LEU A 55 -2.91 -23.23 -9.71
CA LEU A 55 -1.70 -23.99 -9.37
C LEU A 55 -1.80 -24.58 -7.97
N GLU A 56 -1.67 -25.90 -7.82
CA GLU A 56 -1.69 -26.63 -6.54
C GLU A 56 -0.38 -27.39 -6.27
N ASP A 57 0.44 -27.59 -7.30
CA ASP A 57 1.71 -28.31 -7.19
C ASP A 57 2.71 -27.54 -6.32
N PRO A 58 3.26 -28.15 -5.24
CA PRO A 58 4.18 -27.45 -4.33
C PRO A 58 5.51 -27.04 -5.00
N GLU A 59 6.07 -27.87 -5.88
CA GLU A 59 7.33 -27.58 -6.58
C GLU A 59 7.16 -26.35 -7.50
N LEU A 60 6.07 -26.32 -8.27
CA LEU A 60 5.74 -25.19 -9.12
C LEU A 60 5.36 -23.94 -8.30
N THR A 61 4.85 -24.11 -7.09
CA THR A 61 4.59 -22.97 -6.17
C THR A 61 5.91 -22.36 -5.67
N ASP A 62 6.92 -23.17 -5.39
CA ASP A 62 8.25 -22.66 -5.05
C ASP A 62 8.90 -21.94 -6.26
N GLU A 63 8.73 -22.49 -7.47
CA GLU A 63 9.15 -21.81 -8.71
C GLU A 63 8.41 -20.49 -8.93
N LEU A 64 7.09 -20.40 -8.62
CA LEU A 64 6.30 -19.17 -8.64
C LEU A 64 6.90 -18.11 -7.71
N PHE A 65 7.25 -18.48 -6.48
CA PHE A 65 7.86 -17.55 -5.51
C PHE A 65 9.23 -17.08 -5.99
N ALA A 66 10.04 -17.96 -6.57
CA ALA A 66 11.33 -17.60 -7.15
C ALA A 66 11.18 -16.64 -8.34
N ALA A 67 10.21 -16.88 -9.23
CA ALA A 67 9.92 -16.00 -10.36
C ALA A 67 9.43 -14.60 -9.90
N ALA A 68 8.54 -14.55 -8.91
CA ALA A 68 8.04 -13.31 -8.35
C ALA A 68 9.16 -12.47 -7.68
N ARG A 69 10.08 -13.14 -6.96
CA ARG A 69 11.27 -12.49 -6.41
C ARG A 69 12.13 -11.89 -7.52
N ALA A 70 12.43 -12.64 -8.58
CA ALA A 70 13.25 -12.18 -9.68
C ALA A 70 12.64 -10.94 -10.37
N VAL A 71 11.33 -10.95 -10.61
CA VAL A 71 10.61 -9.79 -11.18
C VAL A 71 10.67 -8.58 -10.26
N LYS A 72 10.47 -8.75 -8.94
CA LYS A 72 10.60 -7.66 -7.97
C LYS A 72 11.99 -7.05 -7.97
N GLU A 73 13.03 -7.89 -7.95
CA GLU A 73 14.44 -7.47 -7.93
C GLU A 73 14.80 -6.71 -9.21
N GLU A 74 14.32 -7.18 -10.36
CA GLU A 74 14.59 -6.52 -11.64
C GLU A 74 13.99 -5.10 -11.71
N ILE A 75 12.79 -4.88 -11.17
CA ILE A 75 12.14 -3.57 -11.22
C ILE A 75 12.59 -2.67 -10.07
N TYR A 76 12.58 -3.16 -8.85
CA TYR A 76 12.71 -2.35 -7.64
C TYR A 76 14.01 -2.53 -6.87
N GLY A 77 14.83 -3.52 -7.24
CA GLY A 77 16.00 -3.90 -6.47
C GLY A 77 15.64 -4.43 -5.07
N SER A 78 16.58 -4.25 -4.14
CA SER A 78 16.42 -4.71 -2.76
C SER A 78 15.57 -3.79 -1.88
N ARG A 79 15.08 -2.63 -2.36
CA ARG A 79 14.42 -1.63 -1.52
C ARG A 79 13.06 -2.07 -1.00
N LEU A 80 12.76 -1.71 0.26
CA LEU A 80 11.43 -1.73 0.86
C LEU A 80 11.07 -0.34 1.37
N VAL A 81 10.00 0.25 0.83
CA VAL A 81 9.55 1.59 1.22
C VAL A 81 8.77 1.52 2.52
N MET A 82 9.15 2.38 3.48
CA MET A 82 8.56 2.46 4.81
C MET A 82 7.62 3.65 4.93
N PHE A 83 6.49 3.47 5.64
CA PHE A 83 5.56 4.54 5.99
C PHE A 83 4.84 4.24 7.31
N ALA A 84 4.19 5.25 7.88
CA ALA A 84 3.29 5.10 9.02
C ALA A 84 1.86 5.52 8.64
N PRO A 85 0.81 4.79 9.05
CA PRO A 85 -0.55 5.29 8.99
C PRO A 85 -0.76 6.33 10.11
N LEU A 86 -1.52 7.40 9.83
CA LEU A 86 -2.00 8.36 10.82
C LEU A 86 -3.51 8.46 10.72
N TYR A 87 -4.21 7.95 11.73
CA TYR A 87 -5.66 8.02 11.82
C TYR A 87 -6.08 9.34 12.45
N ILE A 88 -6.74 10.21 11.70
CA ILE A 88 -7.17 11.52 12.18
C ILE A 88 -8.59 11.53 12.75
N SER A 89 -9.43 10.57 12.34
CA SER A 89 -10.80 10.39 12.86
C SER A 89 -11.29 8.97 12.65
N ASN A 90 -12.01 8.42 13.64
CA ASN A 90 -12.74 7.16 13.54
C ASN A 90 -14.26 7.35 13.43
N ARG A 91 -14.74 8.59 13.24
CA ARG A 91 -16.15 8.85 12.95
C ARG A 91 -16.49 8.40 11.55
N CYS A 92 -17.58 7.65 11.42
CA CYS A 92 -18.04 7.09 10.15
C CYS A 92 -19.57 7.08 10.10
N THR A 93 -20.13 7.29 8.90
CA THR A 93 -21.60 7.25 8.65
C THR A 93 -22.03 5.95 7.97
N ASN A 94 -21.10 5.07 7.66
CA ASN A 94 -21.36 3.81 6.96
C ASN A 94 -21.63 2.65 7.93
N GLU A 95 -22.30 1.60 7.42
CA GLU A 95 -22.55 0.36 8.10
C GLU A 95 -21.86 -0.79 7.38
N CYS A 96 -20.58 -1.00 7.75
CA CYS A 96 -19.75 -2.09 7.20
C CYS A 96 -19.66 -3.20 8.23
N SER A 97 -20.19 -4.37 7.93
CA SER A 97 -20.33 -5.48 8.90
C SER A 97 -19.00 -5.97 9.51
N TYR A 98 -17.88 -5.73 8.83
CA TYR A 98 -16.54 -6.17 9.23
C TYR A 98 -15.69 -5.08 9.93
N CYS A 99 -16.17 -3.84 10.04
CA CYS A 99 -15.37 -2.70 10.48
C CYS A 99 -15.77 -2.22 11.88
N ALA A 100 -14.79 -1.96 12.74
CA ALA A 100 -15.08 -1.38 14.06
C ALA A 100 -15.71 0.02 13.97
N TYR A 101 -15.44 0.78 12.88
CA TYR A 101 -15.95 2.15 12.70
C TYR A 101 -17.41 2.23 12.24
N ARG A 102 -18.10 1.09 12.00
CA ARG A 102 -19.50 1.10 11.57
C ARG A 102 -20.39 1.89 12.55
N THR A 103 -21.41 2.52 11.99
CA THR A 103 -22.30 3.43 12.75
C THR A 103 -22.97 2.76 13.94
N SER A 104 -23.37 1.48 13.82
CA SER A 104 -24.04 0.72 14.88
C SER A 104 -23.13 0.26 16.01
N ASN A 105 -21.81 0.40 15.89
CA ASN A 105 -20.90 0.10 16.98
C ASN A 105 -20.90 1.24 18.01
N HIS A 106 -21.74 1.12 19.01
CA HIS A 106 -21.90 2.12 20.08
C HIS A 106 -20.82 2.00 21.17
N ASP A 107 -20.08 0.90 21.21
CA ASP A 107 -19.00 0.67 22.19
C ASP A 107 -17.69 1.34 21.75
N LEU A 108 -17.59 1.76 20.48
CA LEU A 108 -16.42 2.44 19.97
C LEU A 108 -16.30 3.86 20.51
N ASN A 109 -15.17 4.17 21.13
CA ASN A 109 -14.85 5.55 21.50
C ASN A 109 -14.60 6.40 20.22
N ARG A 110 -15.53 7.34 19.92
CA ARG A 110 -15.49 8.17 18.71
C ARG A 110 -14.61 9.38 18.92
N ILE A 111 -13.49 9.42 18.19
CA ILE A 111 -12.46 10.45 18.28
C ILE A 111 -12.31 11.13 16.93
N THR A 112 -12.18 12.45 16.96
CA THR A 112 -11.68 13.28 15.84
C THR A 112 -10.60 14.19 16.42
N LEU A 113 -9.38 14.09 15.92
CA LEU A 113 -8.23 14.83 16.42
C LEU A 113 -8.37 16.32 16.09
N SER A 114 -7.98 17.21 17.01
CA SER A 114 -7.75 18.61 16.70
C SER A 114 -6.46 18.78 15.87
N GLN A 115 -6.24 19.96 15.28
CA GLN A 115 -5.01 20.23 14.52
C GLN A 115 -3.76 20.13 15.41
N GLU A 116 -3.86 20.53 16.68
CA GLU A 116 -2.79 20.43 17.68
C GLU A 116 -2.48 18.96 17.98
N GLN A 117 -3.50 18.11 18.09
CA GLN A 117 -3.33 16.67 18.28
C GLN A 117 -2.73 16.00 17.03
N ILE A 118 -3.16 16.39 15.82
CA ILE A 118 -2.55 15.92 14.57
C ILE A 118 -1.05 16.29 14.52
N ALA A 119 -0.69 17.50 14.91
CA ALA A 119 0.71 17.92 14.99
C ALA A 119 1.50 17.10 16.02
N ALA A 120 0.91 16.81 17.19
CA ALA A 120 1.54 15.99 18.24
C ALA A 120 1.79 14.57 17.75
N GLU A 121 0.78 13.89 17.20
CA GLU A 121 0.91 12.56 16.59
C GLU A 121 1.95 12.53 15.47
N THR A 122 1.94 13.54 14.60
CA THR A 122 2.92 13.69 13.51
C THR A 122 4.34 13.82 14.04
N ARG A 123 4.53 14.56 15.14
CA ARG A 123 5.84 14.72 15.78
C ARG A 123 6.40 13.39 16.27
N VAL A 124 5.56 12.56 16.92
CA VAL A 124 5.97 11.21 17.36
C VAL A 124 6.38 10.34 16.18
N ILE A 125 5.63 10.39 15.06
CA ILE A 125 5.95 9.66 13.83
C ILE A 125 7.29 10.13 13.24
N ILE A 126 7.56 11.44 13.23
CA ILE A 126 8.84 12.02 12.78
C ILE A 126 9.99 11.57 13.66
N GLU A 127 9.80 11.57 14.98
CA GLU A 127 10.81 11.15 15.97
C GLU A 127 11.16 9.66 15.89
N GLN A 128 10.25 8.84 15.38
CA GLN A 128 10.56 7.45 15.00
C GLN A 128 11.41 7.36 13.72
N GLY A 129 11.50 8.42 12.90
CA GLY A 129 12.29 8.49 11.68
C GLY A 129 11.49 8.37 10.38
N HIS A 130 10.17 8.29 10.43
CA HIS A 130 9.34 8.27 9.23
C HIS A 130 9.40 9.60 8.46
N LYS A 131 9.33 9.49 7.12
CA LYS A 131 9.26 10.63 6.17
C LYS A 131 7.97 10.62 5.34
N ARG A 132 7.18 9.56 5.49
CA ARG A 132 5.94 9.33 4.73
C ARG A 132 4.82 8.90 5.66
N ILE A 133 3.67 9.55 5.52
CA ILE A 133 2.43 9.22 6.23
C ILE A 133 1.38 8.76 5.23
N LEU A 134 0.59 7.76 5.63
CA LEU A 134 -0.73 7.49 5.08
C LEU A 134 -1.76 8.04 6.04
N MET A 135 -2.33 9.19 5.72
CA MET A 135 -3.41 9.79 6.50
C MET A 135 -4.72 9.03 6.24
N VAL A 136 -5.39 8.60 7.30
CA VAL A 136 -6.61 7.80 7.26
C VAL A 136 -7.72 8.49 8.04
N ALA A 137 -8.92 8.51 7.49
CA ALA A 137 -10.12 8.98 8.21
C ALA A 137 -11.32 8.05 7.96
N GLY A 138 -12.17 7.90 8.98
CA GLY A 138 -13.51 7.38 8.79
C GLY A 138 -14.32 8.31 7.87
N GLU A 139 -15.34 7.78 7.22
CA GLU A 139 -16.13 8.52 6.23
C GLU A 139 -17.20 9.42 6.90
N ALA A 140 -16.79 10.32 7.79
CA ALA A 140 -17.58 11.40 8.38
C ALA A 140 -16.63 12.51 8.87
N TYR A 141 -16.75 13.70 8.32
CA TYR A 141 -15.95 14.86 8.70
C TYR A 141 -16.67 15.72 9.74
N PRO A 142 -15.95 16.54 10.53
CA PRO A 142 -16.55 17.43 11.54
C PRO A 142 -17.63 18.36 10.98
N ASP A 143 -17.39 18.90 9.79
CA ASP A 143 -18.36 19.71 9.05
C ASP A 143 -19.03 18.83 8.01
N ALA A 144 -20.32 18.62 8.14
CA ALA A 144 -21.10 17.65 7.38
C ALA A 144 -20.98 17.77 5.83
N ASN A 145 -20.46 18.90 5.32
CA ASN A 145 -20.32 19.17 3.89
C ASN A 145 -18.96 19.75 3.48
N SER A 146 -17.96 19.82 4.38
CA SER A 146 -16.68 20.44 4.11
C SER A 146 -15.52 19.45 4.28
N LEU A 147 -14.57 19.49 3.36
CA LEU A 147 -13.28 18.80 3.44
C LEU A 147 -12.17 19.67 4.08
N ASP A 148 -12.51 20.86 4.56
CA ASP A 148 -11.54 21.82 5.13
C ASP A 148 -10.74 21.19 6.29
N TYR A 149 -11.39 20.36 7.09
CA TYR A 149 -10.70 19.62 8.15
C TYR A 149 -9.59 18.73 7.60
N VAL A 150 -9.86 18.00 6.50
CA VAL A 150 -8.89 17.11 5.84
C VAL A 150 -7.75 17.92 5.23
N TYR A 151 -8.06 19.02 4.54
CA TYR A 151 -7.05 19.88 3.93
C TYR A 151 -6.12 20.50 5.00
N LYS A 152 -6.71 21.03 6.08
CA LYS A 152 -5.94 21.56 7.22
C LYS A 152 -5.11 20.49 7.91
N ALA A 153 -5.60 19.24 8.02
CA ALA A 153 -4.83 18.13 8.56
C ALA A 153 -3.58 17.86 7.73
N ILE A 154 -3.69 17.87 6.39
CA ILE A 154 -2.56 17.70 5.48
C ILE A 154 -1.55 18.84 5.64
N GLU A 155 -2.01 20.09 5.69
CA GLU A 155 -1.18 21.26 5.93
C GLU A 155 -0.44 21.16 7.28
N THR A 156 -1.16 20.76 8.34
CA THR A 156 -0.59 20.56 9.67
C THR A 156 0.49 19.50 9.69
N ILE A 157 0.27 18.37 9.00
CA ILE A 157 1.27 17.29 8.88
C ILE A 157 2.53 17.81 8.19
N TYR A 158 2.41 18.52 7.07
CA TYR A 158 3.56 19.07 6.34
C TYR A 158 4.27 20.21 7.12
N ALA A 159 3.56 20.98 7.92
CA ALA A 159 4.13 22.06 8.72
C ALA A 159 4.82 21.57 10.01
N THR A 160 4.65 20.28 10.37
CA THR A 160 5.21 19.72 11.62
C THR A 160 6.65 19.29 11.41
N HIS A 161 7.52 19.74 12.30
CA HIS A 161 8.95 19.38 12.32
C HIS A 161 9.38 18.88 13.71
N SER A 162 10.42 18.02 13.78
CA SER A 162 11.12 17.66 15.00
C SER A 162 12.59 17.40 14.69
N GLY A 163 13.50 18.20 15.28
CA GLY A 163 14.93 18.15 14.96
C GLY A 163 15.17 18.35 13.44
N ASN A 164 15.89 17.41 12.83
CA ASN A 164 16.11 17.38 11.38
C ASN A 164 14.96 16.68 10.61
N GLY A 165 13.92 16.27 11.31
CA GLY A 165 12.85 15.45 10.76
C GLY A 165 11.65 16.26 10.28
N GLU A 166 11.05 15.78 9.20
CA GLU A 166 9.84 16.30 8.60
C GLU A 166 9.12 15.20 7.81
N ILE A 167 7.82 15.37 7.59
CA ILE A 167 7.07 14.54 6.66
C ILE A 167 7.21 15.13 5.24
N ARG A 168 7.78 14.34 4.34
CA ARG A 168 8.03 14.73 2.95
C ARG A 168 6.95 14.26 2.00
N ARG A 169 6.05 13.38 2.47
CA ARG A 169 4.94 12.85 1.68
C ARG A 169 3.76 12.42 2.51
N VAL A 170 2.58 12.96 2.19
CA VAL A 170 1.29 12.54 2.73
C VAL A 170 0.51 11.83 1.64
N ASN A 171 0.26 10.54 1.83
CA ASN A 171 -0.74 9.79 1.06
C ASN A 171 -2.06 9.82 1.83
N VAL A 172 -3.18 9.68 1.17
CA VAL A 172 -4.50 9.77 1.83
C VAL A 172 -5.38 8.57 1.52
N ASN A 173 -6.08 8.10 2.55
CA ASN A 173 -7.14 7.10 2.45
C ASN A 173 -8.38 7.70 3.14
N ILE A 174 -9.23 8.30 2.33
CA ILE A 174 -10.47 8.97 2.73
C ILE A 174 -11.62 8.55 1.81
N ALA A 175 -12.84 8.92 2.15
CA ALA A 175 -14.04 8.66 1.37
C ALA A 175 -13.90 9.04 -0.12
N PRO A 176 -14.59 8.34 -1.03
CA PRO A 176 -14.72 8.76 -2.42
C PRO A 176 -15.28 10.17 -2.57
N LEU A 177 -14.64 10.96 -3.45
CA LEU A 177 -14.99 12.34 -3.70
C LEU A 177 -15.48 12.58 -5.14
N PRO A 178 -16.24 13.64 -5.42
CA PRO A 178 -16.45 14.14 -6.77
C PRO A 178 -15.16 14.77 -7.32
N VAL A 179 -15.10 14.95 -8.64
CA VAL A 179 -13.90 15.45 -9.36
C VAL A 179 -13.43 16.81 -8.82
N GLU A 180 -14.35 17.73 -8.53
CA GLU A 180 -14.00 19.06 -8.03
C GLU A 180 -13.28 19.01 -6.67
N ASP A 181 -13.77 18.15 -5.75
CA ASP A 181 -13.14 17.99 -4.45
C ASP A 181 -11.79 17.27 -4.56
N PHE A 182 -11.61 16.36 -5.54
CA PHE A 182 -10.31 15.80 -5.85
C PHE A 182 -9.32 16.83 -6.40
N ARG A 183 -9.77 17.82 -7.18
CA ARG A 183 -8.90 18.93 -7.61
C ARG A 183 -8.42 19.75 -6.43
N ALA A 184 -9.32 20.05 -5.48
CA ALA A 184 -8.94 20.74 -4.25
C ALA A 184 -7.98 19.90 -3.40
N LEU A 185 -8.22 18.58 -3.27
CA LEU A 185 -7.33 17.67 -2.57
C LEU A 185 -5.94 17.59 -3.23
N LYS A 186 -5.87 17.54 -4.55
CA LYS A 186 -4.60 17.59 -5.29
C LYS A 186 -3.79 18.84 -4.97
N ALA A 187 -4.47 20.00 -4.86
CA ALA A 187 -3.83 21.28 -4.57
C ALA A 187 -3.13 21.32 -3.18
N THR A 188 -3.49 20.44 -2.25
CA THR A 188 -2.79 20.30 -0.95
C THR A 188 -1.43 19.60 -1.06
N GLY A 189 -1.05 19.10 -2.24
CA GLY A 189 0.23 18.45 -2.48
C GLY A 189 0.31 17.01 -1.98
N ILE A 190 -0.82 16.29 -1.92
CA ILE A 190 -0.82 14.86 -1.58
C ILE A 190 0.00 14.02 -2.58
N GLY A 191 0.40 12.84 -2.12
CA GLY A 191 0.95 11.80 -2.96
C GLY A 191 -0.10 10.95 -3.64
N THR A 192 -0.23 9.74 -3.13
CA THR A 192 -1.18 8.76 -3.61
C THR A 192 -2.53 8.99 -2.94
N TYR A 193 -3.59 8.99 -3.72
CA TYR A 193 -4.94 8.77 -3.21
C TYR A 193 -5.23 7.26 -3.19
N GLN A 194 -5.61 6.72 -2.04
CA GLN A 194 -5.94 5.30 -1.87
C GLN A 194 -7.40 5.15 -1.49
N CYS A 195 -8.10 4.25 -2.16
CA CYS A 195 -9.44 3.84 -1.78
C CYS A 195 -9.66 2.38 -2.16
N PHE A 196 -9.99 1.57 -1.17
CA PHE A 196 -10.16 0.14 -1.39
C PHE A 196 -11.60 -0.17 -1.77
N GLN A 197 -11.78 -0.98 -2.83
CA GLN A 197 -13.09 -1.47 -3.25
C GLN A 197 -13.71 -2.40 -2.19
N GLU A 198 -12.88 -2.96 -1.34
CA GLU A 198 -13.17 -3.95 -0.30
C GLU A 198 -13.50 -5.32 -0.91
N THR A 199 -14.56 -5.43 -1.71
CA THR A 199 -14.84 -6.59 -2.57
C THR A 199 -15.39 -6.13 -3.90
N TYR A 200 -14.94 -6.76 -4.97
CA TYR A 200 -15.46 -6.52 -6.32
C TYR A 200 -16.72 -7.32 -6.60
N HIS A 201 -17.05 -8.35 -5.79
CA HIS A 201 -18.26 -9.16 -5.96
C HIS A 201 -19.49 -8.37 -5.48
N ARG A 202 -20.36 -7.95 -6.41
CA ARG A 202 -21.48 -7.04 -6.15
C ARG A 202 -22.43 -7.53 -5.07
N ALA A 203 -22.77 -8.84 -5.09
CA ALA A 203 -23.71 -9.40 -4.11
C ALA A 203 -23.11 -9.39 -2.70
N THR A 204 -21.82 -9.75 -2.53
CA THR A 204 -21.11 -9.64 -1.26
C THR A 204 -20.99 -8.18 -0.84
N TYR A 205 -20.63 -7.28 -1.75
CA TYR A 205 -20.53 -5.85 -1.46
C TYR A 205 -21.81 -5.30 -0.85
N ALA A 206 -22.97 -5.58 -1.47
CA ALA A 206 -24.29 -5.15 -0.97
C ALA A 206 -24.62 -5.75 0.39
N SER A 207 -24.18 -7.00 0.67
CA SER A 207 -24.46 -7.68 1.94
C SER A 207 -23.63 -7.13 3.11
N VAL A 208 -22.40 -6.65 2.85
CA VAL A 208 -21.49 -6.16 3.89
C VAL A 208 -21.52 -4.64 4.08
N HIS A 209 -22.07 -3.86 3.12
CA HIS A 209 -22.21 -2.40 3.18
C HIS A 209 -23.68 -2.00 3.12
N THR A 210 -24.38 -2.14 4.23
CA THR A 210 -25.85 -2.09 4.27
C THR A 210 -26.41 -0.66 4.38
N ARG A 211 -25.59 0.33 4.74
CA ARG A 211 -26.02 1.73 4.91
C ARG A 211 -24.86 2.72 4.75
N GLY A 212 -25.20 3.96 4.47
CA GLY A 212 -24.27 5.07 4.23
C GLY A 212 -23.85 5.14 2.76
N ARG A 213 -23.00 6.12 2.41
CA ARG A 213 -22.58 6.33 1.03
C ARG A 213 -21.73 5.17 0.49
N LYS A 214 -21.06 4.42 1.35
CA LYS A 214 -20.28 3.23 0.98
C LYS A 214 -21.17 2.08 0.47
N SER A 215 -22.50 2.12 0.69
CA SER A 215 -23.40 1.12 0.08
C SER A 215 -23.59 1.29 -1.42
N ASP A 216 -23.19 2.42 -1.99
CA ASP A 216 -23.17 2.66 -3.43
C ASP A 216 -21.92 2.04 -4.06
N TYR A 217 -22.07 0.85 -4.64
CA TYR A 217 -21.01 0.10 -5.28
C TYR A 217 -20.30 0.89 -6.40
N ASP A 218 -21.10 1.46 -7.32
CA ASP A 218 -20.57 2.10 -8.51
C ASP A 218 -19.88 3.42 -8.17
N TRP A 219 -20.42 4.19 -7.19
CA TRP A 219 -19.74 5.37 -6.66
C TRP A 219 -18.35 5.05 -6.12
N ARG A 220 -18.19 3.89 -5.48
CA ARG A 220 -16.89 3.47 -4.95
C ARG A 220 -15.99 2.89 -6.02
N ALA A 221 -16.50 2.00 -6.86
CA ALA A 221 -15.74 1.37 -7.93
C ALA A 221 -15.13 2.39 -8.90
N THR A 222 -15.87 3.44 -9.28
CA THR A 222 -15.42 4.49 -10.21
C THR A 222 -14.66 5.64 -9.50
N VAL A 223 -14.23 5.47 -8.26
CA VAL A 223 -13.54 6.56 -7.54
C VAL A 223 -12.20 6.93 -8.14
N MET A 224 -11.45 5.93 -8.65
CA MET A 224 -10.14 6.18 -9.27
C MET A 224 -10.26 6.93 -10.58
N ASP A 225 -11.33 6.69 -11.34
CA ASP A 225 -11.64 7.47 -12.55
C ASP A 225 -11.75 8.96 -12.20
N ARG A 226 -12.53 9.31 -11.17
CA ARG A 226 -12.70 10.70 -10.74
C ARG A 226 -11.42 11.33 -10.20
N ALA A 227 -10.62 10.55 -9.45
CA ALA A 227 -9.34 11.04 -8.94
C ALA A 227 -8.36 11.34 -10.08
N MET A 228 -8.27 10.44 -11.08
CA MET A 228 -7.39 10.60 -12.23
C MET A 228 -7.89 11.70 -13.18
N GLU A 229 -9.20 11.86 -13.38
CA GLU A 229 -9.79 13.00 -14.10
C GLU A 229 -9.47 14.36 -13.44
N ALA A 230 -9.34 14.37 -12.13
CA ALA A 230 -8.89 15.54 -11.38
C ALA A 230 -7.36 15.78 -11.47
N GLY A 231 -6.64 14.85 -12.14
CA GLY A 231 -5.19 14.88 -12.32
C GLY A 231 -4.40 14.31 -11.16
N ILE A 232 -4.98 13.49 -10.29
CA ILE A 232 -4.26 12.69 -9.32
C ILE A 232 -3.78 11.42 -10.03
N ASP A 233 -2.57 11.45 -10.58
CA ASP A 233 -2.01 10.37 -11.40
C ASP A 233 -1.54 9.18 -10.58
N ASP A 234 -1.48 9.33 -9.27
CA ASP A 234 -0.95 8.35 -8.34
C ASP A 234 -2.08 7.80 -7.47
N VAL A 235 -2.65 6.68 -7.89
CA VAL A 235 -3.78 6.05 -7.19
C VAL A 235 -3.40 4.69 -6.62
N GLY A 236 -4.09 4.28 -5.55
CA GLY A 236 -3.89 2.99 -4.89
C GLY A 236 -5.20 2.24 -4.70
N ILE A 237 -5.23 0.99 -5.16
CA ILE A 237 -6.39 0.11 -5.09
C ILE A 237 -6.13 -1.13 -4.25
N GLY A 238 -7.17 -1.93 -4.02
CA GLY A 238 -7.10 -3.25 -3.41
C GLY A 238 -8.45 -3.72 -2.89
N PRO A 239 -8.69 -5.03 -2.83
CA PRO A 239 -9.76 -5.62 -2.04
C PRO A 239 -9.32 -5.84 -0.60
N LEU A 240 -10.25 -6.12 0.30
CA LEU A 240 -10.02 -6.68 1.62
C LEU A 240 -10.20 -8.20 1.51
N PHE A 241 -9.10 -8.92 1.38
CA PHE A 241 -9.13 -10.37 1.21
C PHE A 241 -9.72 -11.07 2.43
N GLY A 242 -10.74 -11.90 2.19
CA GLY A 242 -11.53 -12.57 3.22
C GLY A 242 -12.99 -12.13 3.27
N LEU A 243 -13.40 -11.12 2.49
CA LEU A 243 -14.80 -10.78 2.28
C LEU A 243 -15.47 -11.70 1.26
N TYR A 244 -14.76 -12.06 0.20
CA TYR A 244 -15.17 -13.01 -0.82
C TYR A 244 -13.97 -13.87 -1.28
N ASP A 245 -14.18 -14.76 -2.27
CA ASP A 245 -13.14 -15.63 -2.81
C ASP A 245 -11.97 -14.80 -3.37
N TRP A 246 -10.77 -15.00 -2.83
CA TRP A 246 -9.58 -14.26 -3.23
C TRP A 246 -9.22 -14.42 -4.71
N ARG A 247 -9.59 -15.56 -5.33
CA ARG A 247 -9.36 -15.84 -6.74
C ARG A 247 -10.20 -14.92 -7.62
N PHE A 248 -11.45 -14.74 -7.23
CA PHE A 248 -12.36 -13.78 -7.87
C PHE A 248 -11.84 -12.35 -7.71
N GLU A 249 -11.49 -11.96 -6.48
CA GLU A 249 -11.01 -10.61 -6.16
C GLU A 249 -9.75 -10.24 -6.96
N LEU A 250 -8.82 -11.19 -7.13
CA LEU A 250 -7.61 -10.97 -7.90
C LEU A 250 -7.92 -10.70 -9.38
N LEU A 251 -8.77 -11.52 -10.00
CA LEU A 251 -9.15 -11.35 -11.40
C LEU A 251 -10.02 -10.09 -11.61
N ALA A 252 -10.89 -9.76 -10.67
CA ALA A 252 -11.69 -8.54 -10.74
C ALA A 252 -10.81 -7.28 -10.61
N MET A 253 -9.84 -7.31 -9.69
CA MET A 253 -8.86 -6.23 -9.57
C MET A 253 -8.03 -6.07 -10.85
N LEU A 254 -7.68 -7.15 -11.53
CA LEU A 254 -7.00 -7.10 -12.84
C LEU A 254 -7.86 -6.40 -13.90
N GLN A 255 -9.19 -6.65 -13.91
CA GLN A 255 -10.10 -5.91 -14.80
C GLN A 255 -10.11 -4.41 -14.47
N HIS A 256 -10.06 -4.04 -13.20
CA HIS A 256 -9.98 -2.64 -12.79
C HIS A 256 -8.66 -2.00 -13.23
N ILE A 257 -7.53 -2.70 -13.09
CA ILE A 257 -6.22 -2.23 -13.54
C ILE A 257 -6.22 -1.96 -15.05
N HIS A 258 -6.70 -2.92 -15.84
CA HIS A 258 -6.79 -2.78 -17.30
C HIS A 258 -7.70 -1.61 -17.70
N HIS A 259 -8.83 -1.42 -17.00
CA HIS A 259 -9.70 -0.26 -17.22
C HIS A 259 -8.97 1.06 -17.02
N LEU A 260 -8.19 1.20 -15.95
CA LEU A 260 -7.41 2.42 -15.70
C LEU A 260 -6.32 2.62 -16.75
N GLU A 261 -5.63 1.55 -17.17
CA GLU A 261 -4.62 1.61 -18.22
C GLU A 261 -5.22 2.01 -19.57
N GLU A 262 -6.38 1.44 -19.94
CA GLU A 262 -7.09 1.77 -21.18
C GLU A 262 -7.59 3.22 -21.19
N ARG A 263 -8.09 3.72 -20.06
CA ARG A 263 -8.69 5.05 -19.96
C ARG A 263 -7.66 6.17 -19.78
N PHE A 264 -6.62 5.94 -18.99
CA PHE A 264 -5.68 6.98 -18.56
C PHE A 264 -4.22 6.74 -19.02
N GLY A 265 -3.94 5.64 -19.70
CA GLY A 265 -2.59 5.28 -20.14
C GLY A 265 -1.69 4.75 -19.04
N CYS A 266 -2.16 4.69 -17.80
CA CYS A 266 -1.42 4.12 -16.67
C CYS A 266 -2.35 3.41 -15.69
N GLY A 267 -1.86 2.32 -15.11
CA GLY A 267 -2.53 1.60 -14.04
C GLY A 267 -2.26 2.21 -12.65
N PRO A 268 -2.71 1.57 -11.58
CA PRO A 268 -2.51 2.05 -10.23
C PRO A 268 -1.03 2.02 -9.85
N HIS A 269 -0.56 3.07 -9.18
CA HIS A 269 0.80 3.14 -8.65
C HIS A 269 1.03 2.14 -7.52
N THR A 270 -0.03 1.86 -6.73
CA THR A 270 0.05 0.91 -5.64
C THR A 270 -1.14 -0.04 -5.59
N ILE A 271 -0.86 -1.28 -5.19
CA ILE A 271 -1.85 -2.28 -4.81
C ILE A 271 -1.63 -2.63 -3.34
N SER A 272 -2.67 -2.49 -2.52
CA SER A 272 -2.65 -2.99 -1.15
C SER A 272 -3.27 -4.37 -1.07
N VAL A 273 -2.67 -5.25 -0.25
CA VAL A 273 -3.10 -6.63 -0.07
C VAL A 273 -3.48 -6.91 1.39
N PRO A 274 -4.47 -6.19 1.98
CA PRO A 274 -4.91 -6.45 3.35
C PRO A 274 -5.74 -7.73 3.41
N ARG A 275 -5.48 -8.56 4.44
CA ARG A 275 -6.43 -9.59 4.86
C ARG A 275 -7.39 -9.06 5.92
N LEU A 276 -8.54 -9.69 6.03
CA LEU A 276 -9.54 -9.41 7.04
C LEU A 276 -9.00 -9.79 8.44
N GLU A 277 -8.98 -8.81 9.34
CA GLU A 277 -8.53 -8.97 10.72
C GLU A 277 -9.67 -8.71 11.71
N PRO A 278 -9.61 -9.28 12.93
CA PRO A 278 -10.60 -9.03 13.98
C PRO A 278 -10.78 -7.53 14.25
N ALA A 279 -12.03 -7.11 14.43
CA ALA A 279 -12.37 -5.73 14.73
C ALA A 279 -13.36 -5.69 15.90
N ALA A 280 -13.25 -4.65 16.75
CA ALA A 280 -14.11 -4.51 17.92
C ALA A 280 -15.61 -4.46 17.54
N GLY A 281 -16.41 -5.18 18.29
CA GLY A 281 -17.87 -5.19 18.15
C GLY A 281 -18.40 -5.99 16.95
N THR A 282 -17.60 -6.80 16.26
CA THR A 282 -18.06 -7.70 15.19
C THR A 282 -17.36 -9.06 15.26
N ASP A 283 -18.08 -10.09 14.91
CA ASP A 283 -17.60 -11.46 14.77
C ASP A 283 -17.41 -11.88 13.30
N PHE A 284 -17.50 -10.93 12.35
CA PHE A 284 -17.46 -11.20 10.92
C PHE A 284 -16.21 -12.00 10.51
N THR A 285 -15.04 -11.68 11.07
CA THR A 285 -13.79 -12.41 10.81
C THR A 285 -13.85 -13.88 11.24
N ALA A 286 -14.60 -14.18 12.31
CA ALA A 286 -14.78 -15.55 12.79
C ALA A 286 -15.75 -16.35 11.91
N THR A 287 -16.75 -15.69 11.33
CA THR A 287 -17.90 -16.31 10.63
C THR A 287 -17.76 -16.37 9.12
N THR A 288 -16.90 -15.56 8.51
CA THR A 288 -16.72 -15.56 7.05
C THR A 288 -16.23 -16.92 6.53
N PRO A 289 -16.82 -17.45 5.45
CA PRO A 289 -16.35 -18.68 4.81
C PRO A 289 -15.12 -18.46 3.92
N TRP A 290 -14.73 -17.21 3.68
CA TRP A 290 -13.70 -16.81 2.70
C TRP A 290 -12.34 -16.48 3.33
N LYS A 291 -12.03 -17.13 4.46
CA LYS A 291 -10.71 -16.94 5.10
C LYS A 291 -9.58 -17.30 4.15
N VAL A 292 -8.58 -16.43 4.08
CA VAL A 292 -7.40 -16.66 3.26
C VAL A 292 -6.27 -17.19 4.12
N SER A 293 -5.81 -18.41 3.83
CA SER A 293 -4.68 -19.04 4.51
C SER A 293 -3.36 -18.29 4.24
N ASP A 294 -2.34 -18.48 5.07
CA ASP A 294 -1.01 -17.90 4.81
C ASP A 294 -0.42 -18.41 3.50
N ALA A 295 -0.64 -19.68 3.16
CA ALA A 295 -0.19 -20.24 1.89
C ALA A 295 -0.87 -19.58 0.68
N ASP A 296 -2.19 -19.44 0.70
CA ASP A 296 -2.93 -18.73 -0.35
C ASP A 296 -2.54 -17.26 -0.42
N PHE A 297 -2.27 -16.63 0.71
CA PHE A 297 -1.87 -15.24 0.77
C PHE A 297 -0.50 -15.00 0.14
N LEU A 298 0.47 -15.85 0.43
CA LEU A 298 1.79 -15.78 -0.21
C LEU A 298 1.70 -16.06 -1.72
N LYS A 299 0.89 -17.02 -2.11
CA LYS A 299 0.63 -17.35 -3.51
C LYS A 299 -0.02 -16.18 -4.26
N LEU A 300 -1.05 -15.58 -3.70
CA LEU A 300 -1.72 -14.39 -4.23
C LEU A 300 -0.73 -13.23 -4.44
N ILE A 301 0.17 -12.95 -3.48
CA ILE A 301 1.21 -11.92 -3.59
C ILE A 301 2.15 -12.22 -4.76
N ALA A 302 2.58 -13.47 -4.90
CA ALA A 302 3.46 -13.88 -6.00
C ALA A 302 2.77 -13.72 -7.36
N ILE A 303 1.52 -14.16 -7.49
CA ILE A 303 0.73 -14.01 -8.72
C ILE A 303 0.57 -12.54 -9.09
N LEU A 304 0.20 -11.69 -8.13
CA LEU A 304 0.08 -10.25 -8.37
C LEU A 304 1.40 -9.63 -8.83
N ARG A 305 2.53 -10.02 -8.24
CA ARG A 305 3.85 -9.53 -8.67
C ARG A 305 4.17 -9.91 -10.10
N LEU A 306 3.78 -11.10 -10.55
CA LEU A 306 4.00 -11.52 -11.94
C LEU A 306 3.01 -10.87 -12.92
N THR A 307 1.77 -10.64 -12.48
CA THR A 307 0.69 -10.12 -13.34
C THR A 307 0.78 -8.61 -13.52
N VAL A 308 1.15 -7.86 -12.46
CA VAL A 308 1.27 -6.40 -12.48
C VAL A 308 2.64 -6.01 -11.94
N PRO A 309 3.71 -6.29 -12.71
CA PRO A 309 5.08 -6.24 -12.22
C PRO A 309 5.55 -4.84 -11.82
N TYR A 310 5.05 -3.79 -12.47
CA TYR A 310 5.44 -2.39 -12.25
C TYR A 310 4.81 -1.73 -11.01
N THR A 311 3.73 -2.30 -10.45
CA THR A 311 2.99 -1.68 -9.35
C THR A 311 3.67 -1.89 -8.00
N GLY A 312 3.70 -0.86 -7.17
CA GLY A 312 4.14 -0.96 -5.78
C GLY A 312 3.14 -1.78 -4.95
N MET A 313 3.59 -2.89 -4.36
CA MET A 313 2.73 -3.74 -3.53
C MET A 313 2.92 -3.41 -2.06
N ILE A 314 1.81 -3.06 -1.40
CA ILE A 314 1.77 -2.60 -0.01
C ILE A 314 1.27 -3.70 0.92
N MET A 315 2.03 -3.94 1.98
CA MET A 315 1.62 -4.76 3.12
C MET A 315 1.58 -3.92 4.40
N SER A 316 0.50 -4.03 5.14
CA SER A 316 0.37 -3.35 6.43
C SER A 316 0.81 -4.23 7.60
N THR A 317 0.81 -3.64 8.80
CA THR A 317 1.03 -4.34 10.07
C THR A 317 -0.15 -5.21 10.53
N ARG A 318 -1.17 -5.45 9.68
CA ARG A 318 -2.20 -6.46 9.91
C ARG A 318 -1.59 -7.85 10.07
N GLU A 319 -0.61 -8.14 9.23
CA GLU A 319 0.06 -9.42 9.17
C GLU A 319 1.08 -9.61 10.29
N SER A 320 1.28 -10.87 10.72
CA SER A 320 2.33 -11.23 11.65
C SER A 320 3.72 -10.96 11.07
N ALA A 321 4.72 -10.82 11.93
CA ALA A 321 6.11 -10.65 11.52
C ALA A 321 6.59 -11.75 10.56
N GLU A 322 6.21 -13.01 10.81
CA GLU A 322 6.61 -14.16 9.99
C GLU A 322 6.03 -14.06 8.56
N VAL A 323 4.74 -13.78 8.43
CA VAL A 323 4.08 -13.62 7.12
C VAL A 323 4.68 -12.44 6.36
N ARG A 324 4.97 -11.34 7.05
CA ARG A 324 5.61 -10.16 6.46
C ARG A 324 7.00 -10.48 5.91
N HIS A 325 7.84 -11.19 6.66
CA HIS A 325 9.17 -11.59 6.22
C HIS A 325 9.13 -12.44 4.94
N LYS A 326 8.26 -13.44 4.88
CA LYS A 326 8.06 -14.25 3.69
C LYS A 326 7.60 -13.41 2.49
N SER A 327 6.67 -12.51 2.73
CA SER A 327 6.09 -11.63 1.69
C SER A 327 7.08 -10.62 1.12
N PHE A 328 8.00 -10.10 1.94
CA PHE A 328 9.08 -9.23 1.47
C PHE A 328 10.00 -9.93 0.47
N GLN A 329 10.24 -11.22 0.68
CA GLN A 329 11.04 -12.03 -0.23
C GLN A 329 10.34 -12.37 -1.55
N ILE A 330 9.01 -12.32 -1.59
CA ILE A 330 8.24 -12.76 -2.77
C ILE A 330 7.89 -11.57 -3.67
N GLY A 331 7.28 -10.51 -3.13
CA GLY A 331 6.75 -9.49 -4.03
C GLY A 331 6.48 -8.12 -3.42
N ILE A 332 6.35 -8.04 -2.10
CA ILE A 332 6.05 -6.78 -1.41
C ILE A 332 7.20 -5.78 -1.56
N SER A 333 6.89 -4.53 -1.88
CA SER A 333 7.85 -3.45 -2.08
C SER A 333 7.64 -2.24 -1.17
N GLN A 334 6.51 -2.20 -0.45
CA GLN A 334 6.19 -1.14 0.51
C GLN A 334 5.54 -1.73 1.76
N THR A 335 5.85 -1.20 2.93
CA THR A 335 5.28 -1.70 4.18
C THR A 335 5.13 -0.60 5.23
N SER A 336 4.09 -0.69 6.06
CA SER A 336 4.01 0.13 7.27
C SER A 336 4.78 -0.52 8.43
N ALA A 337 5.26 0.30 9.37
CA ALA A 337 5.93 -0.17 10.57
C ALA A 337 5.71 0.80 11.73
N GLY A 338 5.78 0.30 12.97
CA GLY A 338 5.48 1.10 14.16
C GLY A 338 4.06 1.65 14.17
N SER A 339 3.11 0.96 13.50
CA SER A 339 1.79 1.48 13.19
C SER A 339 0.86 1.55 14.40
N ARG A 340 -0.02 2.56 14.38
CA ARG A 340 -1.24 2.64 15.20
C ARG A 340 -2.45 2.76 14.27
N THR A 341 -3.58 2.15 14.65
CA THR A 341 -4.81 2.13 13.85
C THR A 341 -5.97 2.83 14.53
N ASP A 342 -5.67 3.64 15.52
CA ASP A 342 -6.56 4.46 16.32
C ASP A 342 -6.12 5.94 16.30
N PRO A 343 -7.06 6.90 16.29
CA PRO A 343 -6.73 8.30 16.43
C PRO A 343 -6.13 8.61 17.81
N GLY A 344 -4.94 9.25 17.85
CA GLY A 344 -4.24 9.58 19.09
C GLY A 344 -3.35 8.47 19.63
N GLY A 345 -3.21 7.35 18.93
CA GLY A 345 -2.50 6.16 19.42
C GLY A 345 -0.98 6.29 19.49
N TYR A 346 -0.38 7.26 18.80
CA TYR A 346 1.07 7.45 18.86
C TYR A 346 1.53 8.15 20.15
N GLU A 347 0.79 9.16 20.64
CA GLU A 347 1.09 9.81 21.91
C GLU A 347 0.86 8.89 23.11
N LEU A 348 -0.15 8.02 23.06
CA LEU A 348 -0.55 7.15 24.18
C LEU A 348 0.40 5.96 24.41
N ALA A 349 1.45 5.79 23.62
CA ALA A 349 2.43 4.70 23.67
C ALA A 349 1.86 3.26 23.60
N GLN A 350 0.60 3.07 23.95
CA GLN A 350 -0.18 1.84 23.79
C GLN A 350 -1.51 2.19 23.14
N GLY A 351 -1.72 1.72 21.89
CA GLY A 351 -2.98 1.91 21.19
C GLY A 351 -4.16 1.33 21.95
N ASP A 352 -5.31 1.98 21.88
CA ASP A 352 -6.56 1.50 22.45
C ASP A 352 -7.30 0.66 21.41
N PHE A 353 -7.37 -0.66 21.61
CA PHE A 353 -8.10 -1.57 20.72
C PHE A 353 -9.57 -1.17 20.56
N GLN A 354 -10.18 -0.53 21.58
CA GLN A 354 -11.58 -0.08 21.52
C GLN A 354 -11.79 1.15 20.64
N SER A 355 -10.73 1.87 20.27
CA SER A 355 -10.78 2.98 19.30
C SER A 355 -10.15 2.63 17.94
N SER A 356 -9.53 1.46 17.83
CA SER A 356 -8.86 0.98 16.64
C SER A 356 -9.81 0.51 15.54
N GLN A 357 -9.42 0.62 14.30
CA GLN A 357 -10.19 0.12 13.16
C GLN A 357 -10.22 -1.41 13.11
N PHE A 358 -9.10 -2.05 13.43
CA PHE A 358 -8.89 -3.51 13.46
C PHE A 358 -7.65 -3.85 14.30
N ALA A 359 -7.47 -5.12 14.63
CA ALA A 359 -6.30 -5.61 15.36
C ALA A 359 -5.02 -5.52 14.51
N VAL A 360 -3.91 -5.15 15.15
CA VAL A 360 -2.58 -5.09 14.53
C VAL A 360 -1.81 -6.36 14.86
N GLY A 361 -1.32 -7.08 13.84
CA GLY A 361 -0.57 -8.33 13.98
C GLY A 361 0.92 -8.11 14.30
N ASP A 362 1.51 -7.00 13.83
CA ASP A 362 2.91 -6.64 14.10
C ASP A 362 2.98 -5.26 14.79
N THR A 363 3.26 -5.27 16.09
CA THR A 363 3.32 -4.07 16.95
C THR A 363 4.74 -3.59 17.21
N ARG A 364 5.74 -4.16 16.55
CA ARG A 364 7.15 -3.85 16.78
C ARG A 364 7.48 -2.40 16.44
N PRO A 365 8.39 -1.75 17.22
CA PRO A 365 8.87 -0.42 16.89
C PRO A 365 9.56 -0.37 15.52
N LEU A 366 9.52 0.80 14.88
CA LEU A 366 10.13 1.01 13.57
C LEU A 366 11.61 0.59 13.53
N ASP A 367 12.40 0.94 14.55
CA ASP A 367 13.84 0.63 14.59
C ASP A 367 14.13 -0.88 14.54
N VAL A 368 13.31 -1.70 15.21
CA VAL A 368 13.42 -3.16 15.16
C VAL A 368 13.13 -3.68 13.76
N VAL A 369 12.05 -3.18 13.13
CA VAL A 369 11.66 -3.59 11.78
C VAL A 369 12.70 -3.16 10.74
N VAL A 370 13.26 -1.95 10.87
CA VAL A 370 14.33 -1.44 10.00
C VAL A 370 15.58 -2.32 10.10
N ARG A 371 15.98 -2.71 11.32
CA ARG A 371 17.12 -3.60 11.53
C ARG A 371 16.91 -4.95 10.88
N GLU A 372 15.77 -5.60 11.11
CA GLU A 372 15.46 -6.90 10.50
C GLU A 372 15.42 -6.86 8.99
N ILE A 373 14.83 -5.83 8.39
CA ILE A 373 14.81 -5.64 6.93
C ILE A 373 16.25 -5.57 6.40
N ALA A 374 17.15 -4.84 7.07
CA ALA A 374 18.55 -4.76 6.68
C ALA A 374 19.28 -6.11 6.84
N GLU A 375 19.04 -6.83 7.93
CA GLU A 375 19.58 -8.17 8.20
C GLU A 375 19.08 -9.22 7.19
N MET A 376 17.87 -9.05 6.66
CA MET A 376 17.31 -9.88 5.57
C MET A 376 17.90 -9.57 4.18
N GLY A 377 18.77 -8.56 4.06
CA GLY A 377 19.36 -8.15 2.78
C GLY A 377 18.53 -7.13 1.98
N PHE A 378 17.48 -6.56 2.56
CA PHE A 378 16.70 -5.50 1.93
C PHE A 378 17.11 -4.12 2.45
N THR A 379 16.98 -3.10 1.61
CA THR A 379 17.28 -1.71 1.97
C THR A 379 16.01 -1.00 2.45
N PRO A 380 15.90 -0.66 3.76
CA PRO A 380 14.83 0.20 4.24
C PRO A 380 14.88 1.56 3.53
N SER A 381 13.77 1.99 2.95
CA SER A 381 13.70 3.23 2.16
C SER A 381 12.62 4.16 2.66
N PHE A 382 12.98 5.41 2.90
CA PHE A 382 12.04 6.48 3.24
C PHE A 382 11.91 7.47 2.08
N CYS A 383 12.23 7.03 0.85
CA CYS A 383 12.26 7.86 -0.35
C CYS A 383 10.88 8.40 -0.72
N THR A 384 10.85 9.67 -1.12
CA THR A 384 9.67 10.40 -1.60
C THR A 384 9.95 11.13 -2.92
N ALA A 385 11.05 10.79 -3.62
CA ALA A 385 11.58 11.56 -4.74
C ALA A 385 10.63 11.62 -5.95
N CYS A 386 10.00 10.49 -6.34
CA CYS A 386 9.18 10.43 -7.55
C CYS A 386 8.10 11.51 -7.59
N TYR A 387 7.37 11.70 -6.50
CA TYR A 387 6.35 12.74 -6.39
C TYR A 387 6.90 14.16 -6.53
N ARG A 388 8.11 14.39 -6.03
CA ARG A 388 8.74 15.71 -5.96
C ARG A 388 9.48 16.08 -7.24
N THR A 389 9.77 15.07 -8.08
CA THR A 389 10.40 15.24 -9.40
C THR A 389 9.41 15.11 -10.56
N GLY A 390 8.10 14.96 -10.27
CA GLY A 390 7.06 14.79 -11.28
C GLY A 390 7.04 13.41 -11.94
N ARG A 391 7.78 12.43 -11.41
CA ARG A 391 7.70 11.03 -11.88
C ARG A 391 6.49 10.35 -11.27
N THR A 392 5.30 10.62 -11.82
CA THR A 392 4.01 10.03 -11.41
C THR A 392 3.24 9.61 -12.66
N GLY A 393 2.17 8.85 -12.52
CA GLY A 393 1.34 8.42 -13.63
C GLY A 393 2.14 7.77 -14.77
N VAL A 394 1.94 8.21 -16.00
CA VAL A 394 2.60 7.69 -17.20
C VAL A 394 4.12 7.83 -17.10
N ASP A 395 4.64 8.99 -16.65
CA ASP A 395 6.09 9.23 -16.52
C ASP A 395 6.77 8.23 -15.57
N PHE A 396 6.07 7.81 -14.51
CA PHE A 396 6.56 6.73 -13.65
C PHE A 396 6.52 5.38 -14.35
N MET A 397 5.42 5.06 -15.06
CA MET A 397 5.25 3.77 -15.73
C MET A 397 6.27 3.55 -16.84
N ASP A 398 6.62 4.60 -17.60
CA ASP A 398 7.62 4.56 -18.67
C ASP A 398 9.03 4.19 -18.15
N VAL A 399 9.31 4.50 -16.89
CA VAL A 399 10.59 4.14 -16.25
C VAL A 399 10.49 2.82 -15.47
N ALA A 400 9.32 2.52 -14.89
CA ALA A 400 9.13 1.32 -14.07
C ALA A 400 8.93 0.05 -14.89
N LYS A 401 8.12 0.08 -15.96
CA LYS A 401 7.84 -1.09 -16.82
C LYS A 401 9.13 -1.70 -17.42
N PRO A 402 10.10 -0.94 -17.94
CA PRO A 402 11.36 -1.50 -18.43
C PRO A 402 12.38 -1.80 -17.31
N GLY A 403 12.04 -1.67 -16.02
CA GLY A 403 12.96 -1.90 -14.90
C GLY A 403 13.99 -0.78 -14.65
N ALA A 404 13.95 0.32 -15.40
CA ALA A 404 14.93 1.40 -15.27
C ALA A 404 14.76 2.23 -13.98
N ILE A 405 13.62 2.12 -13.30
CA ILE A 405 13.35 2.85 -12.05
C ILE A 405 14.33 2.48 -10.92
N LYS A 406 14.96 1.31 -10.95
CA LYS A 406 15.96 0.89 -9.95
C LYS A 406 17.17 1.85 -9.89
N TYR A 407 17.56 2.47 -11.00
CA TYR A 407 18.67 3.45 -11.05
C TYR A 407 18.38 4.75 -10.28
N HIS A 408 17.11 5.03 -9.98
CA HIS A 408 16.70 6.11 -9.08
C HIS A 408 16.39 5.57 -7.68
N CYS A 409 15.68 4.45 -7.61
CA CYS A 409 15.16 3.91 -6.36
C CYS A 409 16.27 3.43 -5.41
N GLU A 410 17.29 2.73 -5.90
CA GLU A 410 18.35 2.19 -5.04
C GLU A 410 19.26 3.29 -4.47
N PRO A 411 19.79 4.28 -5.25
CA PRO A 411 20.53 5.40 -4.69
C PRO A 411 19.71 6.21 -3.68
N ASN A 412 18.43 6.48 -3.98
CA ASN A 412 17.53 7.19 -3.07
C ASN A 412 17.23 6.39 -1.80
N ALA A 413 17.13 5.07 -1.89
CA ALA A 413 16.95 4.20 -0.72
C ALA A 413 18.17 4.28 0.20
N LEU A 414 19.40 4.15 -0.35
CA LEU A 414 20.62 4.28 0.43
C LEU A 414 20.79 5.66 1.06
N SER A 415 20.44 6.73 0.33
CA SER A 415 20.46 8.09 0.86
C SER A 415 19.54 8.24 2.07
N THR A 416 18.27 7.88 1.93
CA THR A 416 17.27 8.01 3.01
C THR A 416 17.51 7.03 4.15
N PHE A 417 18.07 5.84 3.87
CA PHE A 417 18.49 4.91 4.92
C PHE A 417 19.69 5.45 5.68
N THR A 418 20.64 6.11 5.01
CA THR A 418 21.75 6.80 5.70
C THR A 418 21.23 7.89 6.63
N GLU A 419 20.24 8.70 6.20
CA GLU A 419 19.62 9.67 7.11
C GLU A 419 19.03 9.00 8.34
N TYR A 420 18.33 7.87 8.17
CA TYR A 420 17.77 7.13 9.30
C TYR A 420 18.86 6.64 10.26
N LEU A 421 19.94 6.07 9.73
CA LEU A 421 21.03 5.56 10.54
C LEU A 421 21.76 6.66 11.33
N GLU A 422 21.90 7.84 10.77
CA GLU A 422 22.58 8.97 11.44
C GLU A 422 21.68 9.64 12.50
N ASP A 423 20.37 9.81 12.22
CA ASP A 423 19.49 10.64 13.05
C ASP A 423 18.67 9.83 14.09
N TYR A 424 18.30 8.56 13.79
CA TYR A 424 17.27 7.86 14.56
C TYR A 424 17.68 6.47 15.07
N ALA A 425 18.58 5.80 14.35
CA ALA A 425 18.86 4.39 14.62
C ALA A 425 19.49 4.13 15.99
N SER A 426 19.04 3.05 16.65
CA SER A 426 19.74 2.49 17.81
C SER A 426 21.15 2.01 17.44
N PRO A 427 22.06 1.81 18.42
CA PRO A 427 23.39 1.27 18.14
C PRO A 427 23.38 -0.06 17.38
N ALA A 428 22.44 -0.97 17.70
CA ALA A 428 22.30 -2.26 17.02
C ALA A 428 21.86 -2.09 15.56
N THR A 429 20.84 -1.27 15.32
CA THR A 429 20.35 -0.97 13.95
C THR A 429 21.41 -0.26 13.13
N ARG A 430 22.19 0.63 13.74
CA ARG A 430 23.31 1.32 13.08
C ARG A 430 24.42 0.36 12.63
N ILE A 431 24.73 -0.67 13.42
CA ILE A 431 25.71 -1.70 13.05
C ILE A 431 25.18 -2.52 11.87
N ALA A 432 23.99 -3.11 11.99
CA ALA A 432 23.38 -3.92 10.94
C ALA A 432 23.20 -3.11 9.64
N GLY A 433 22.71 -1.88 9.74
CA GLY A 433 22.51 -0.99 8.60
C GLY A 433 23.81 -0.62 7.88
N LYS A 434 24.89 -0.33 8.60
CA LYS A 434 26.20 -0.05 7.98
C LYS A 434 26.76 -1.27 7.23
N GLN A 435 26.62 -2.46 7.78
CA GLN A 435 27.04 -3.69 7.11
C GLN A 435 26.23 -3.92 5.82
N HIS A 436 24.91 -3.78 5.90
CA HIS A 436 24.03 -3.90 4.76
C HIS A 436 24.35 -2.87 3.66
N MET A 437 24.57 -1.60 4.02
CA MET A 437 24.91 -0.55 3.05
C MET A 437 26.21 -0.84 2.30
N LEU A 438 27.24 -1.33 3.01
CA LEU A 438 28.50 -1.71 2.34
C LEU A 438 28.27 -2.84 1.33
N TYR A 439 27.52 -3.88 1.74
CA TYR A 439 27.16 -4.96 0.85
C TYR A 439 26.39 -4.47 -0.38
N GLN A 440 25.37 -3.63 -0.21
CA GLN A 440 24.58 -3.12 -1.32
C GLN A 440 25.41 -2.27 -2.30
N ILE A 441 26.30 -1.41 -1.79
CA ILE A 441 27.18 -0.62 -2.65
C ILE A 441 28.13 -1.52 -3.47
N GLU A 442 28.61 -2.61 -2.90
CA GLU A 442 29.46 -3.58 -3.61
C GLU A 442 28.71 -4.25 -4.77
N GLN A 443 27.42 -4.55 -4.60
CA GLN A 443 26.58 -5.17 -5.63
C GLN A 443 26.14 -4.22 -6.76
N MET A 444 26.21 -2.91 -6.55
CA MET A 444 25.81 -1.90 -7.55
C MET A 444 26.77 -1.90 -8.75
N ASP A 445 26.22 -1.60 -9.94
CA ASP A 445 27.04 -1.30 -11.08
C ASP A 445 27.75 0.08 -10.95
N GLU A 446 28.69 0.38 -11.82
CA GLU A 446 29.49 1.62 -11.75
C GLU A 446 28.63 2.89 -11.92
N LYS A 447 27.54 2.82 -12.70
CA LYS A 447 26.60 3.93 -12.86
C LYS A 447 25.86 4.21 -11.56
N GLN A 448 25.33 3.17 -10.91
CA GLN A 448 24.65 3.27 -9.61
C GLN A 448 25.62 3.77 -8.53
N LYS A 449 26.84 3.23 -8.46
CA LYS A 449 27.87 3.69 -7.51
C LYS A 449 28.20 5.15 -7.68
N SER A 450 28.33 5.63 -8.92
CA SER A 450 28.64 7.03 -9.22
C SER A 450 27.57 8.00 -8.69
N ILE A 451 26.33 7.54 -8.52
CA ILE A 451 25.22 8.30 -7.96
C ILE A 451 25.14 8.11 -6.45
N ALA A 452 25.10 6.87 -5.97
CA ALA A 452 24.81 6.53 -4.58
C ALA A 452 25.93 6.98 -3.61
N ILE A 453 27.21 6.78 -3.96
CA ILE A 453 28.31 7.09 -3.06
C ILE A 453 28.37 8.59 -2.70
N PRO A 454 28.30 9.54 -3.65
CA PRO A 454 28.26 10.96 -3.31
C PRO A 454 27.05 11.35 -2.45
N MET A 455 25.87 10.74 -2.68
CA MET A 455 24.67 11.00 -1.89
C MET A 455 24.87 10.56 -0.44
N VAL A 456 25.34 9.32 -0.21
CA VAL A 456 25.65 8.79 1.12
C VAL A 456 26.68 9.65 1.85
N GLN A 457 27.75 10.10 1.14
CA GLN A 457 28.77 11.00 1.70
C GLN A 457 28.18 12.37 2.08
N ALA A 458 27.31 12.93 1.26
CA ALA A 458 26.62 14.18 1.54
C ALA A 458 25.75 14.08 2.79
N VAL A 459 25.00 12.98 2.97
CA VAL A 459 24.20 12.76 4.16
C VAL A 459 25.09 12.61 5.41
N ARG A 460 26.17 11.84 5.33
CA ARG A 460 27.15 11.69 6.44
C ARG A 460 27.84 13.00 6.81
N SER A 461 27.96 13.95 5.87
CA SER A 461 28.48 15.29 6.14
C SER A 461 27.43 16.27 6.72
N GLY A 462 26.24 15.78 7.05
CA GLY A 462 25.18 16.55 7.69
C GLY A 462 24.10 17.08 6.76
N LYS A 463 24.19 16.83 5.43
CA LYS A 463 23.10 17.18 4.51
C LYS A 463 21.93 16.22 4.70
N ARG A 464 20.72 16.70 4.40
CA ARG A 464 19.49 15.90 4.46
C ARG A 464 18.71 16.10 3.16
N ASP A 465 17.79 15.18 2.90
CA ASP A 465 16.89 15.24 1.76
C ASP A 465 17.62 15.24 0.40
N ILE A 466 18.61 14.37 0.27
CA ILE A 466 19.38 14.18 -0.96
C ILE A 466 18.74 13.09 -1.81
N PHE A 467 18.30 13.41 -3.02
CA PHE A 467 17.66 12.47 -3.95
C PHE A 467 17.95 12.82 -5.43
N VAL A 468 17.66 11.85 -6.33
CA VAL A 468 17.78 11.95 -7.78
C VAL A 468 16.50 11.55 -8.50
#